data_befa5b6be4daf1d2350631dd4ee06860
#
_entry.id   befa5b6be4daf1d2350631dd4ee06860
#
_cell.length_a   1.000
_cell.length_b   1.000
_cell.length_c   1.000
_cell.angle_alpha   90.00
_cell.angle_beta   90.00
_cell.angle_gamma   90.00
#
_symmetry.space_group_name_H-M   'P 1'
#
loop_
_entity.id
_entity.type
_entity.pdbx_description
1 polymer ?
#
loop_
_entity_poly.entity_id
_entity_poly.type
_entity_poly.pdbx_seq_one_letter_code
_entity_poly.pdbx_strand_id
1 'polypeptide(L)'
;MEYTFRRHLKESLKDPEFKKAWENSQTEYQLACQLIEKRLAKKLSQRALARKIKTSPAVISRLETMTANPSLDLLKRIASGLDLKLSINFK
;
A
#
# COMPACT_ATOMS: atom_id res chain seq x y z
N MET A 1 -8.54 -11.97 -12.90
CA MET A 1 -8.11 -10.61 -13.21
C MET A 1 -6.61 -10.51 -13.18
N GLU A 2 -6.06 -10.09 -14.28
CA GLU A 2 -4.60 -10.17 -14.42
C GLU A 2 -3.88 -8.85 -14.41
N TYR A 3 -4.58 -7.73 -14.45
CA TYR A 3 -3.87 -6.52 -14.27
C TYR A 3 -3.30 -6.51 -12.90
N THR A 4 -2.09 -6.16 -12.79
CA THR A 4 -1.48 -6.13 -11.51
C THR A 4 -0.71 -4.85 -11.36
N PHE A 5 -0.61 -4.44 -10.13
CA PHE A 5 0.24 -3.35 -9.76
C PHE A 5 1.67 -3.60 -10.22
N ARG A 6 2.12 -4.85 -10.18
CA ARG A 6 3.46 -5.22 -10.61
C ARG A 6 3.69 -4.95 -12.09
N ARG A 7 2.69 -5.22 -12.90
CA ARG A 7 2.79 -4.97 -14.34
C ARG A 7 2.91 -3.48 -14.61
N HIS A 8 2.09 -2.70 -13.96
CA HIS A 8 2.15 -1.25 -14.08
C HIS A 8 3.50 -0.71 -13.66
N LEU A 9 4.01 -1.20 -12.53
CA LEU A 9 5.30 -0.80 -12.02
C LEU A 9 6.42 -1.13 -13.01
N LYS A 10 6.36 -2.33 -13.61
CA LYS A 10 7.39 -2.76 -14.54
C LYS A 10 7.51 -1.78 -15.71
N GLU A 11 6.39 -1.30 -16.21
CA GLU A 11 6.42 -0.31 -17.27
C GLU A 11 6.92 1.03 -16.78
N SER A 12 6.53 1.44 -15.59
CA SER A 12 6.97 2.70 -15.02
C SER A 12 8.46 2.74 -14.75
N LEU A 13 9.07 1.61 -14.44
CA LEU A 13 10.51 1.53 -14.18
C LEU A 13 11.37 1.81 -15.41
N LYS A 14 10.77 1.91 -16.58
CA LYS A 14 11.48 2.31 -17.79
C LYS A 14 11.78 3.80 -17.79
N ASP A 15 11.07 4.58 -16.98
CA ASP A 15 11.31 6.01 -16.84
C ASP A 15 12.44 6.21 -15.81
N PRO A 16 13.56 6.86 -16.21
CA PRO A 16 14.69 7.04 -15.29
C PRO A 16 14.36 7.82 -14.03
N GLU A 17 13.49 8.83 -14.12
CA GLU A 17 13.10 9.58 -12.94
C GLU A 17 12.30 8.73 -11.98
N PHE A 18 11.36 7.97 -12.51
CA PHE A 18 10.57 7.08 -11.68
C PHE A 18 11.46 6.02 -11.04
N LYS A 19 12.39 5.45 -11.81
CA LYS A 19 13.29 4.43 -11.28
C LYS A 19 14.11 4.96 -10.12
N LYS A 20 14.60 6.19 -10.23
CA LYS A 20 15.39 6.77 -9.15
C LYS A 20 14.54 6.98 -7.90
N ALA A 21 13.34 7.51 -8.07
CA ALA A 21 12.43 7.69 -6.95
C ALA A 21 12.05 6.35 -6.34
N TRP A 22 11.83 5.35 -7.17
CA TRP A 22 11.52 4.00 -6.74
C TRP A 22 12.63 3.42 -5.88
N GLU A 23 13.90 3.58 -6.31
CA GLU A 23 15.02 3.06 -5.55
C GLU A 23 15.14 3.73 -4.18
N ASN A 24 14.73 4.98 -4.08
CA ASN A 24 14.76 5.72 -2.81
C ASN A 24 13.53 5.47 -1.93
N SER A 25 12.54 4.76 -2.44
CA SER A 25 11.27 4.57 -1.76
C SER A 25 10.91 3.10 -1.58
N GLN A 26 11.91 2.25 -1.35
CA GLN A 26 11.68 0.81 -1.25
C GLN A 26 10.68 0.44 -0.16
N THR A 27 10.80 1.06 1.00
CA THR A 27 9.91 0.76 2.12
C THR A 27 8.48 1.14 1.79
N GLU A 28 8.29 2.32 1.22
CA GLU A 28 6.96 2.79 0.83
C GLU A 28 6.35 1.90 -0.24
N TYR A 29 7.18 1.44 -1.17
CA TYR A 29 6.71 0.54 -2.20
C TYR A 29 6.24 -0.79 -1.61
N GLN A 30 7.03 -1.37 -0.70
CA GLN A 30 6.67 -2.63 -0.06
C GLN A 30 5.36 -2.49 0.70
N LEU A 31 5.19 -1.38 1.40
CA LEU A 31 3.95 -1.13 2.12
C LEU A 31 2.77 -1.04 1.15
N ALA A 32 2.93 -0.27 0.06
CA ALA A 32 1.87 -0.10 -0.92
C ALA A 32 1.47 -1.44 -1.53
N CYS A 33 2.45 -2.25 -1.94
CA CYS A 33 2.20 -3.57 -2.51
C CYS A 33 1.45 -4.47 -1.54
N GLN A 34 1.90 -4.53 -0.30
CA GLN A 34 1.28 -5.40 0.68
C GLN A 34 -0.14 -4.95 0.99
N LEU A 35 -0.35 -3.65 1.10
CA LEU A 35 -1.68 -3.13 1.37
C LEU A 35 -2.64 -3.49 0.22
N ILE A 36 -2.22 -3.26 -1.01
CA ILE A 36 -3.05 -3.58 -2.17
C ILE A 36 -3.35 -5.08 -2.22
N GLU A 37 -2.33 -5.91 -2.09
CA GLU A 37 -2.51 -7.36 -2.15
C GLU A 37 -3.45 -7.87 -1.07
N LYS A 38 -3.23 -7.44 0.17
CA LYS A 38 -4.04 -7.94 1.28
C LYS A 38 -5.46 -7.42 1.23
N ARG A 39 -5.62 -6.16 0.80
CA ARG A 39 -6.95 -5.59 0.64
C ARG A 39 -7.75 -6.34 -0.43
N LEU A 40 -7.13 -6.60 -1.58
CA LEU A 40 -7.80 -7.32 -2.66
C LEU A 40 -8.07 -8.77 -2.29
N ALA A 41 -7.19 -9.40 -1.52
CA ALA A 41 -7.43 -10.77 -1.06
C ALA A 41 -8.67 -10.86 -0.17
N LYS A 42 -8.97 -9.78 0.56
CA LYS A 42 -10.18 -9.71 1.38
C LYS A 42 -11.37 -9.19 0.59
N LYS A 43 -11.20 -8.91 -0.70
CA LYS A 43 -12.24 -8.37 -1.57
C LYS A 43 -12.82 -7.06 -1.04
N LEU A 44 -11.97 -6.23 -0.46
CA LEU A 44 -12.37 -4.93 0.06
C LEU A 44 -11.95 -3.83 -0.91
N SER A 45 -12.86 -2.88 -1.16
CA SER A 45 -12.51 -1.66 -1.88
C SER A 45 -11.72 -0.75 -0.92
N GLN A 46 -11.09 0.28 -1.48
CA GLN A 46 -10.44 1.29 -0.65
C GLN A 46 -11.44 1.91 0.32
N ARG A 47 -12.64 2.19 -0.17
CA ARG A 47 -13.70 2.77 0.66
C ARG A 47 -14.13 1.81 1.77
N ALA A 48 -14.29 0.52 1.45
CA ALA A 48 -14.71 -0.46 2.43
C ALA A 48 -13.68 -0.63 3.53
N LEU A 49 -12.40 -0.69 3.17
CA LEU A 49 -11.34 -0.78 4.17
C LEU A 49 -11.31 0.48 5.02
N ALA A 50 -11.39 1.65 4.40
CA ALA A 50 -11.36 2.91 5.12
C ALA A 50 -12.48 2.97 6.14
N ARG A 51 -13.69 2.56 5.75
CA ARG A 51 -14.82 2.54 6.67
C ARG A 51 -14.57 1.59 7.83
N LYS A 52 -14.02 0.43 7.53
CA LYS A 52 -13.79 -0.61 8.55
C LYS A 52 -12.82 -0.14 9.62
N ILE A 53 -11.82 0.64 9.25
CA ILE A 53 -10.81 1.12 10.20
C ILE A 53 -11.01 2.58 10.58
N LYS A 54 -12.15 3.17 10.21
CA LYS A 54 -12.54 4.53 10.59
C LYS A 54 -11.56 5.58 10.09
N THR A 55 -11.26 5.51 8.80
CA THR A 55 -10.46 6.54 8.14
C THR A 55 -11.12 6.87 6.80
N SER A 56 -10.48 7.71 5.98
CA SER A 56 -11.05 8.10 4.70
C SER A 56 -10.45 7.29 3.55
N PRO A 57 -11.21 7.10 2.46
CA PRO A 57 -10.66 6.42 1.29
C PRO A 57 -9.43 7.13 0.72
N ALA A 58 -9.36 8.45 0.86
CA ALA A 58 -8.20 9.20 0.39
C ALA A 58 -6.93 8.78 1.11
N VAL A 59 -7.02 8.46 2.41
CA VAL A 59 -5.87 8.01 3.18
C VAL A 59 -5.37 6.68 2.62
N ILE A 60 -6.29 5.74 2.37
CA ILE A 60 -5.92 4.44 1.80
C ILE A 60 -5.31 4.63 0.42
N SER A 61 -5.92 5.46 -0.41
CA SER A 61 -5.41 5.71 -1.75
C SER A 61 -3.99 6.28 -1.74
N ARG A 62 -3.73 7.23 -0.84
CA ARG A 62 -2.39 7.82 -0.75
C ARG A 62 -1.34 6.80 -0.32
N LEU A 63 -1.70 5.90 0.57
CA LEU A 63 -0.78 4.84 0.97
C LEU A 63 -0.48 3.91 -0.19
N GLU A 64 -1.49 3.58 -0.99
CA GLU A 64 -1.33 2.68 -2.12
C GLU A 64 -0.59 3.33 -3.29
N THR A 65 -0.52 4.65 -3.32
CA THR A 65 0.21 5.38 -4.35
C THR A 65 1.54 5.93 -3.84
N MET A 66 1.94 5.55 -2.64
CA MET A 66 3.23 5.94 -2.06
C MET A 66 3.37 7.46 -1.84
N THR A 67 2.26 8.13 -1.56
CA THR A 67 2.26 9.58 -1.36
C THR A 67 1.92 10.00 0.04
N ALA A 68 2.01 9.08 1.01
CA ALA A 68 1.72 9.40 2.39
C ALA A 68 2.68 8.69 3.33
N ASN A 69 2.87 9.28 4.50
CA ASN A 69 3.67 8.68 5.58
C ASN A 69 2.71 8.31 6.70
N PRO A 70 2.33 7.04 6.81
CA PRO A 70 1.36 6.63 7.83
C PRO A 70 1.99 6.61 9.21
N SER A 71 1.17 6.87 10.22
CA SER A 71 1.58 6.66 11.60
C SER A 71 1.60 5.17 11.91
N LEU A 72 2.31 4.81 12.96
CA LEU A 72 2.30 3.42 13.42
C LEU A 72 0.90 3.00 13.83
N ASP A 73 0.15 3.91 14.45
CA ASP A 73 -1.23 3.62 14.82
C ASP A 73 -2.09 3.28 13.61
N LEU A 74 -1.95 4.05 12.55
CA LEU A 74 -2.71 3.79 11.32
C LEU A 74 -2.33 2.43 10.72
N LEU A 75 -1.05 2.09 10.72
CA LEU A 75 -0.60 0.79 10.21
C LEU A 75 -1.19 -0.36 11.02
N LYS A 76 -1.24 -0.21 12.34
CA LYS A 76 -1.85 -1.23 13.20
C LYS A 76 -3.34 -1.38 12.91
N ARG A 77 -4.03 -0.28 12.68
CA ARG A 77 -5.45 -0.32 12.36
C ARG A 77 -5.71 -1.01 11.02
N ILE A 78 -4.87 -0.71 10.04
CA ILE A 78 -4.96 -1.36 8.73
C ILE A 78 -4.77 -2.87 8.87
N ALA A 79 -3.73 -3.27 9.58
CA ALA A 79 -3.46 -4.70 9.79
C ALA A 79 -4.64 -5.38 10.48
N SER A 80 -5.17 -4.76 11.53
CA SER A 80 -6.33 -5.29 12.22
C SER A 80 -7.55 -5.40 11.30
N GLY A 81 -7.78 -4.38 10.48
CA GLY A 81 -8.90 -4.39 9.55
C GLY A 81 -8.78 -5.47 8.48
N LEU A 82 -7.57 -5.92 8.21
CA LEU A 82 -7.30 -6.99 7.26
C LEU A 82 -7.10 -8.35 7.93
N ASP A 83 -7.35 -8.43 9.24
CA ASP A 83 -7.17 -9.65 10.04
C ASP A 83 -5.73 -10.13 10.01
N LEU A 84 -4.80 -9.19 10.04
CA LEU A 84 -3.37 -9.47 9.99
C LEU A 84 -2.67 -8.85 11.18
N LYS A 85 -1.44 -9.24 11.41
CA LYS A 85 -0.58 -8.61 12.41
C LYS A 85 0.49 -7.80 11.71
N LEU A 86 0.75 -6.61 12.24
CA LEU A 86 1.84 -5.78 11.74
C LEU A 86 3.16 -6.32 12.27
N SER A 87 4.13 -6.44 11.37
CA SER A 87 5.47 -6.85 11.72
C SER A 87 6.46 -5.88 11.07
N ILE A 88 7.45 -5.45 11.81
CA ILE A 88 8.45 -4.51 11.33
C ILE A 88 9.83 -5.11 11.50
N ASN A 89 10.62 -5.04 10.46
CA ASN A 89 11.99 -5.51 10.45
C ASN A 89 12.93 -4.39 10.04
N PHE A 90 14.05 -4.34 10.71
CA PHE A 90 15.18 -3.52 10.28
C PHE A 90 16.24 -4.46 9.73
N LYS A 91 16.75 -4.12 8.56
CA LYS A 91 17.80 -4.91 7.95
C LYS A 91 19.17 -4.28 8.10
#